data_bbc6b74b8470cac025f281132e1609b6
#
_entry.id   bbc6b74b8470cac025f281132e1609b6
#
_cell.length_a   1.000
_cell.length_b   1.000
_cell.length_c   1.000
_cell.angle_alpha   90.00
_cell.angle_beta   90.00
_cell.angle_gamma   90.00
#
_symmetry.space_group_name_H-M   'P 1'
#
loop_
_entity.id
_entity.type
_entity.pdbx_description
1 polymer ?
#
loop_
_entity_poly.entity_id
_entity_poly.type
_entity_poly.pdbx_seq_one_letter_code
_entity_poly.pdbx_strand_id
1 'polypeptide(L)'
;MRMFRLWCMALCLVFAGASFASAHRVNIFAFVDGDAVQVECGFNRSQKVKQGTVEVFDATTGARLLQGTTDDNGVFRFPVTAELREAGHDLNIRIIAGEGHQNDWTVAADELASSGTPKAVAVAAAEVPATPASLVAGQAAPSAAAPVSAVSG
;
A
#
# COMPACT_ATOMS: atom_id res chain seq x y z
N MET A 1 51.34 2.27 34.60
CA MET A 1 51.26 2.59 33.20
C MET A 1 50.88 1.41 32.29
N ARG A 2 51.37 0.19 32.53
CA ARG A 2 51.01 -0.99 31.68
C ARG A 2 49.51 -1.40 31.81
N MET A 3 48.96 -1.38 33.02
CA MET A 3 47.54 -1.71 33.25
C MET A 3 46.62 -0.69 32.56
N PHE A 4 46.90 0.58 32.59
CA PHE A 4 46.11 1.61 31.94
C PHE A 4 46.09 1.42 30.40
N ARG A 5 47.21 1.03 29.80
CA ARG A 5 47.29 0.71 28.35
C ARG A 5 46.47 -0.53 27.98
N LEU A 6 46.48 -1.54 28.85
CA LEU A 6 45.64 -2.73 28.62
C LEU A 6 44.13 -2.41 28.72
N TRP A 7 43.75 -1.56 29.67
CA TRP A 7 42.37 -1.08 29.77
C TRP A 7 41.93 -0.27 28.59
N CYS A 8 42.76 0.64 28.11
CA CYS A 8 42.50 1.41 26.88
C CYS A 8 42.39 0.51 25.63
N MET A 9 43.26 -0.50 25.50
CA MET A 9 43.17 -1.46 24.38
C MET A 9 41.88 -2.30 24.45
N ALA A 10 41.49 -2.77 25.66
CA ALA A 10 40.26 -3.52 25.83
C ALA A 10 39.03 -2.66 25.49
N LEU A 11 39.01 -1.41 25.93
CA LEU A 11 37.92 -0.46 25.60
C LEU A 11 37.84 -0.17 24.11
N CYS A 12 38.97 0.02 23.41
CA CYS A 12 39.02 0.18 21.95
C CYS A 12 38.49 -1.07 21.22
N LEU A 13 38.78 -2.28 21.70
CA LEU A 13 38.29 -3.50 21.09
C LEU A 13 36.77 -3.64 21.24
N VAL A 14 36.19 -3.20 22.34
CA VAL A 14 34.72 -3.20 22.54
C VAL A 14 34.03 -2.22 21.60
N PHE A 15 34.61 -1.02 21.36
CA PHE A 15 34.06 -0.04 20.42
C PHE A 15 34.26 -0.42 18.96
N ALA A 16 35.31 -1.17 18.62
CA ALA A 16 35.56 -1.65 17.25
C ALA A 16 34.56 -2.74 16.81
N GLY A 17 33.89 -3.40 17.76
CA GLY A 17 32.84 -4.40 17.48
C GLY A 17 31.43 -3.84 17.30
N ALA A 18 31.21 -2.53 17.46
CA ALA A 18 29.95 -1.89 17.21
C ALA A 18 29.71 -1.77 15.69
N SER A 19 29.24 -2.83 15.07
CA SER A 19 28.72 -2.78 13.71
C SER A 19 27.57 -1.77 13.67
N PHE A 20 27.68 -0.72 12.86
CA PHE A 20 26.56 0.15 12.57
C PHE A 20 25.48 -0.70 11.89
N ALA A 21 24.48 -1.12 12.66
CA ALA A 21 23.28 -1.73 12.10
C ALA A 21 22.61 -0.68 11.21
N SER A 22 22.86 -0.74 9.91
CA SER A 22 22.15 0.05 8.92
C SER A 22 20.72 -0.48 8.85
N ALA A 23 19.87 0.02 9.73
CA ALA A 23 18.46 -0.31 9.72
C ALA A 23 17.82 0.37 8.50
N HIS A 24 17.78 -0.33 7.38
CA HIS A 24 16.93 0.08 6.26
C HIS A 24 15.49 0.05 6.78
N ARG A 25 14.87 1.22 6.81
CA ARG A 25 13.49 1.34 7.28
C ARG A 25 12.57 0.68 6.26
N VAL A 26 11.83 -0.35 6.67
CA VAL A 26 10.72 -0.87 5.88
C VAL A 26 9.53 0.05 6.05
N ASN A 27 8.88 0.39 4.94
CA ASN A 27 7.64 1.17 4.94
C ASN A 27 6.48 0.20 4.80
N ILE A 28 5.44 0.45 5.58
CA ILE A 28 4.16 -0.24 5.51
C ILE A 28 3.07 0.82 5.41
N PHE A 29 2.06 0.54 4.60
CA PHE A 29 0.84 1.32 4.47
C PHE A 29 -0.32 0.34 4.33
N ALA A 30 -1.39 0.53 5.10
CA ALA A 30 -2.58 -0.29 5.00
C ALA A 30 -3.82 0.58 5.01
N PHE A 31 -4.82 0.18 4.24
CA PHE A 31 -6.09 0.89 4.09
C PHE A 31 -7.20 -0.09 3.72
N VAL A 32 -8.44 0.31 3.97
CA VAL A 32 -9.62 -0.47 3.56
C VAL A 32 -9.95 -0.15 2.11
N ASP A 33 -10.03 -1.20 1.28
CA ASP A 33 -10.43 -1.15 -0.12
C ASP A 33 -11.61 -2.10 -0.36
N GLY A 34 -12.81 -1.53 -0.44
CA GLY A 34 -14.06 -2.27 -0.53
C GLY A 34 -14.34 -3.10 0.72
N ASP A 35 -14.31 -4.40 0.59
CA ASP A 35 -14.55 -5.38 1.65
C ASP A 35 -13.27 -6.02 2.21
N ALA A 36 -12.12 -5.47 1.88
CA ALA A 36 -10.83 -6.01 2.28
C ALA A 36 -9.88 -4.90 2.78
N VAL A 37 -8.92 -5.30 3.61
CA VAL A 37 -7.75 -4.48 3.93
C VAL A 37 -6.64 -4.82 2.94
N GLN A 38 -6.08 -3.81 2.28
CA GLN A 38 -4.88 -3.91 1.47
C GLN A 38 -3.68 -3.36 2.23
N VAL A 39 -2.61 -4.15 2.26
CA VAL A 39 -1.35 -3.81 2.92
C VAL A 39 -0.27 -3.72 1.85
N GLU A 40 0.45 -2.61 1.81
CA GLU A 40 1.55 -2.36 0.87
C GLU A 40 2.86 -2.16 1.62
N CYS A 41 3.88 -2.92 1.24
CA CYS A 41 5.16 -2.95 1.93
C CYS A 41 6.33 -2.75 0.97
N GLY A 42 7.29 -1.92 1.38
CA GLY A 42 8.48 -1.64 0.56
C GLY A 42 9.59 -0.95 1.35
N PHE A 43 10.82 -1.07 0.86
CA PHE A 43 11.95 -0.30 1.40
C PHE A 43 12.00 1.11 0.79
N ASN A 44 11.56 1.22 -0.47
CA ASN A 44 11.43 2.48 -1.21
C ASN A 44 10.43 2.31 -2.36
N ARG A 45 10.30 3.31 -3.23
CA ARG A 45 9.34 3.30 -4.36
C ARG A 45 9.56 2.14 -5.33
N SER A 46 10.80 1.73 -5.56
CA SER A 46 11.16 0.69 -6.53
C SER A 46 11.46 -0.67 -5.89
N GLN A 47 11.75 -0.71 -4.61
CA GLN A 47 12.11 -1.94 -3.91
C GLN A 47 10.99 -2.37 -2.98
N LYS A 48 10.22 -3.35 -3.42
CA LYS A 48 9.10 -3.94 -2.68
C LYS A 48 9.57 -5.02 -1.73
N VAL A 49 8.84 -5.21 -0.63
CA VAL A 49 9.05 -6.34 0.28
C VAL A 49 8.35 -7.55 -0.30
N LYS A 50 9.13 -8.48 -0.85
CA LYS A 50 8.63 -9.75 -1.39
C LYS A 50 8.69 -10.84 -0.33
N GLN A 51 7.62 -11.63 -0.22
CA GLN A 51 7.53 -12.75 0.75
C GLN A 51 7.79 -12.32 2.21
N GLY A 52 7.54 -11.04 2.54
CA GLY A 52 7.60 -10.54 3.90
C GLY A 52 6.42 -11.06 4.72
N THR A 53 6.67 -11.42 5.97
CA THR A 53 5.61 -11.87 6.87
C THR A 53 4.78 -10.68 7.34
N VAL A 54 3.47 -10.77 7.14
CA VAL A 54 2.49 -9.82 7.68
C VAL A 54 1.72 -10.48 8.81
N GLU A 55 1.69 -9.84 9.96
CA GLU A 55 0.90 -10.27 11.12
C GLU A 55 -0.12 -9.19 11.43
N VAL A 56 -1.37 -9.58 11.69
CA VAL A 56 -2.46 -8.68 12.07
C VAL A 56 -2.90 -8.98 13.48
N PHE A 57 -2.92 -7.96 14.31
CA PHE A 57 -3.29 -8.03 15.72
C PHE A 57 -4.50 -7.14 16.00
N ASP A 58 -5.33 -7.57 16.91
CA ASP A 58 -6.29 -6.71 17.57
C ASP A 58 -5.53 -5.74 18.48
N ALA A 59 -5.66 -4.44 18.23
CA ALA A 59 -4.90 -3.43 18.96
C ALA A 59 -5.33 -3.29 20.43
N THR A 60 -6.57 -3.71 20.77
CA THR A 60 -7.11 -3.63 22.13
C THR A 60 -6.67 -4.83 22.98
N THR A 61 -6.76 -6.03 22.41
CA THR A 61 -6.49 -7.27 23.13
C THR A 61 -5.06 -7.77 22.97
N GLY A 62 -4.36 -7.32 21.91
CA GLY A 62 -3.06 -7.82 21.52
C GLY A 62 -3.08 -9.21 20.89
N ALA A 63 -4.26 -9.79 20.67
CA ALA A 63 -4.40 -11.10 20.06
C ALA A 63 -4.03 -11.06 18.58
N ARG A 64 -3.23 -12.04 18.13
CA ARG A 64 -2.95 -12.21 16.71
C ARG A 64 -4.16 -12.84 16.02
N LEU A 65 -4.75 -12.12 15.07
CA LEU A 65 -5.93 -12.51 14.34
C LEU A 65 -5.62 -13.34 13.10
N LEU A 66 -4.60 -12.93 12.35
CA LEU A 66 -4.16 -13.65 11.15
C LEU A 66 -2.68 -13.38 10.85
N GLN A 67 -2.12 -14.21 9.98
CA GLN A 67 -0.78 -14.07 9.44
C GLN A 67 -0.79 -14.45 7.95
N GLY A 68 0.04 -13.76 7.17
CA GLY A 68 0.22 -14.05 5.75
C GLY A 68 1.56 -13.55 5.24
N THR A 69 1.72 -13.55 3.92
CA THR A 69 2.95 -13.07 3.27
C THR A 69 2.62 -12.11 2.13
N THR A 70 3.47 -11.12 1.93
CA THR A 70 3.36 -10.22 0.77
C THR A 70 3.71 -10.96 -0.53
N ASP A 71 3.08 -10.55 -1.62
CA ASP A 71 3.38 -11.02 -2.97
C ASP A 71 4.66 -10.38 -3.54
N ASP A 72 4.94 -10.62 -4.83
CA ASP A 72 6.09 -10.04 -5.53
C ASP A 72 6.01 -8.51 -5.72
N ASN A 73 4.82 -7.94 -5.55
CA ASN A 73 4.58 -6.49 -5.59
C ASN A 73 4.63 -5.85 -4.19
N GLY A 74 4.89 -6.66 -3.15
CA GLY A 74 4.90 -6.21 -1.76
C GLY A 74 3.50 -5.99 -1.19
N VAL A 75 2.48 -6.66 -1.75
CA VAL A 75 1.08 -6.51 -1.36
C VAL A 75 0.60 -7.74 -0.62
N PHE A 76 -0.16 -7.53 0.44
CA PHE A 76 -0.94 -8.55 1.13
C PHE A 76 -2.37 -8.06 1.29
N ARG A 77 -3.36 -8.91 1.06
CA ARG A 77 -4.78 -8.55 1.15
C ARG A 77 -5.54 -9.58 1.96
N PHE A 78 -6.44 -9.12 2.82
CA PHE A 78 -7.31 -9.97 3.60
C PHE A 78 -8.71 -9.36 3.75
N PRO A 79 -9.79 -10.20 3.84
CA PRO A 79 -11.16 -9.70 3.93
C PRO A 79 -11.44 -9.07 5.30
N VAL A 80 -12.26 -8.03 5.31
CA VAL A 80 -12.86 -7.49 6.53
C VAL A 80 -14.09 -8.32 6.85
N THR A 81 -13.95 -9.24 7.80
CA THR A 81 -15.05 -10.12 8.21
C THR A 81 -16.09 -9.38 9.08
N ALA A 82 -17.26 -9.98 9.26
CA ALA A 82 -18.29 -9.43 10.15
C ALA A 82 -17.76 -9.28 11.59
N GLU A 83 -17.02 -10.29 12.05
CA GLU A 83 -16.43 -10.30 13.40
C GLU A 83 -15.45 -9.13 13.61
N LEU A 84 -14.63 -8.78 12.60
CA LEU A 84 -13.72 -7.64 12.69
C LEU A 84 -14.46 -6.30 12.78
N ARG A 85 -15.59 -6.17 12.05
CA ARG A 85 -16.44 -4.97 12.12
C ARG A 85 -17.16 -4.85 13.46
N GLU A 86 -17.73 -5.96 13.95
CA GLU A 86 -18.49 -6.01 15.19
C GLU A 86 -17.62 -5.82 16.43
N ALA A 87 -16.37 -6.26 16.38
CA ALA A 87 -15.42 -6.04 17.46
C ALA A 87 -15.17 -4.56 17.73
N GLY A 88 -15.22 -3.71 16.70
CA GLY A 88 -15.04 -2.27 16.85
C GLY A 88 -13.65 -1.87 17.37
N HIS A 89 -12.64 -2.71 17.15
CA HIS A 89 -11.26 -2.47 17.56
C HIS A 89 -10.41 -2.06 16.36
N ASP A 90 -9.39 -1.24 16.62
CA ASP A 90 -8.34 -0.96 15.65
C ASP A 90 -7.53 -2.22 15.37
N LEU A 91 -6.97 -2.32 14.17
CA LEU A 91 -6.04 -3.37 13.80
C LEU A 91 -4.61 -2.82 13.79
N ASN A 92 -3.69 -3.51 14.48
CA ASN A 92 -2.26 -3.28 14.34
C ASN A 92 -1.69 -4.30 13.35
N ILE A 93 -1.11 -3.82 12.27
CA ILE A 93 -0.58 -4.64 11.17
C ILE A 93 0.94 -4.48 11.19
N ARG A 94 1.65 -5.59 11.37
CA ARG A 94 3.11 -5.64 11.41
C ARG A 94 3.65 -6.32 10.17
N ILE A 95 4.67 -5.70 9.55
CA ILE A 95 5.49 -6.33 8.52
C ILE A 95 6.84 -6.72 9.09
N ILE A 96 7.27 -7.94 8.79
CA ILE A 96 8.60 -8.46 9.07
C ILE A 96 9.24 -8.80 7.71
N ALA A 97 10.22 -8.01 7.31
CA ALA A 97 10.85 -8.07 5.99
C ALA A 97 12.29 -8.61 6.06
N GLY A 98 12.53 -9.56 6.98
CA GLY A 98 13.82 -10.14 7.29
C GLY A 98 14.37 -9.68 8.64
N GLU A 99 15.58 -10.14 8.99
CA GLU A 99 16.19 -9.86 10.27
C GLU A 99 16.38 -8.35 10.50
N GLY A 100 15.82 -7.84 11.59
CA GLY A 100 15.93 -6.44 11.99
C GLY A 100 15.09 -5.45 11.18
N HIS A 101 14.30 -5.91 10.20
CA HIS A 101 13.46 -5.06 9.37
C HIS A 101 11.98 -5.30 9.67
N GLN A 102 11.42 -4.48 10.55
CA GLN A 102 10.00 -4.53 10.88
C GLN A 102 9.43 -3.12 11.01
N ASN A 103 8.13 -3.01 10.79
CA ASN A 103 7.37 -1.79 11.00
C ASN A 103 5.90 -2.15 11.24
N ASP A 104 5.15 -1.22 11.81
CA ASP A 104 3.74 -1.39 12.15
C ASP A 104 2.90 -0.29 11.52
N TRP A 105 1.63 -0.62 11.23
CA TRP A 105 0.60 0.32 10.77
C TRP A 105 -0.70 0.04 11.50
N THR A 106 -1.45 1.07 11.83
CA THR A 106 -2.77 0.93 12.44
C THR A 106 -3.85 1.28 11.45
N VAL A 107 -4.85 0.39 11.30
CA VAL A 107 -6.10 0.64 10.58
C VAL A 107 -7.17 0.87 11.64
N ALA A 108 -7.85 2.01 11.57
CA ALA A 108 -8.81 2.40 12.58
C ALA A 108 -10.13 1.61 12.44
N ALA A 109 -10.81 1.42 13.55
CA ALA A 109 -12.08 0.67 13.62
C ALA A 109 -13.18 1.29 12.74
N ASP A 110 -13.22 2.61 12.62
CA ASP A 110 -14.18 3.32 11.77
C ASP A 110 -13.94 3.08 10.28
N GLU A 111 -12.69 2.90 9.85
CA GLU A 111 -12.38 2.47 8.47
C GLU A 111 -12.91 1.06 8.21
N LEU A 112 -12.76 0.14 9.17
CA LEU A 112 -13.28 -1.23 9.07
C LEU A 112 -14.81 -1.26 9.04
N ALA A 113 -15.46 -0.45 9.87
CA ALA A 113 -16.93 -0.34 9.90
C ALA A 113 -17.49 0.20 8.57
N SER A 114 -16.74 1.05 7.88
CA SER A 114 -17.10 1.62 6.58
C SER A 114 -16.87 0.67 5.41
N SER A 115 -16.24 -0.50 5.65
CA SER A 115 -15.95 -1.49 4.62
C SER A 115 -17.24 -2.05 4.00
N GLY A 116 -17.23 -2.31 2.69
CA GLY A 116 -18.40 -2.78 1.95
C GLY A 116 -19.32 -1.65 1.43
N THR A 117 -19.13 -0.41 1.87
CA THR A 117 -19.74 0.75 1.23
C THR A 117 -18.75 1.27 0.18
N PRO A 118 -19.12 1.39 -1.11
CA PRO A 118 -18.23 1.99 -2.09
C PRO A 118 -17.90 3.41 -1.61
N LYS A 119 -16.67 3.63 -1.23
CA LYS A 119 -16.16 4.97 -0.91
C LYS A 119 -16.31 5.78 -2.19
N ALA A 120 -17.34 6.62 -2.25
CA ALA A 120 -17.48 7.61 -3.29
C ALA A 120 -16.21 8.45 -3.24
N VAL A 121 -15.33 8.23 -4.19
CA VAL A 121 -14.18 9.11 -4.43
C VAL A 121 -14.83 10.43 -4.78
N ALA A 122 -14.84 11.37 -3.83
CA ALA A 122 -15.14 12.75 -4.13
C ALA A 122 -13.99 13.23 -5.02
N VAL A 123 -14.09 12.95 -6.30
CA VAL A 123 -13.39 13.70 -7.33
C VAL A 123 -13.96 15.11 -7.20
N ALA A 124 -13.18 15.97 -6.58
CA ALA A 124 -13.42 17.41 -6.69
C ALA A 124 -13.51 17.67 -8.19
N ALA A 125 -14.74 17.84 -8.69
CA ALA A 125 -15.00 18.31 -10.02
C ALA A 125 -14.38 19.70 -10.08
N ALA A 126 -13.20 19.78 -10.67
CA ALA A 126 -12.66 21.03 -11.15
C ALA A 126 -13.66 21.52 -12.19
N GLU A 127 -14.42 22.50 -11.80
CA GLU A 127 -15.34 23.27 -12.61
C GLU A 127 -14.55 23.88 -13.75
N VAL A 128 -14.69 23.28 -14.95
CA VAL A 128 -14.21 23.88 -16.19
C VAL A 128 -15.26 24.90 -16.58
N PRO A 129 -14.96 26.21 -16.64
CA PRO A 129 -15.92 27.20 -17.08
C PRO A 129 -16.24 26.95 -18.56
N ALA A 130 -17.50 26.63 -18.83
CA ALA A 130 -18.05 26.54 -20.15
C ALA A 130 -18.05 27.92 -20.78
N THR A 131 -17.25 28.10 -21.84
CA THR A 131 -17.35 29.22 -22.76
C THR A 131 -18.40 28.87 -23.83
N PRO A 132 -19.43 29.64 -24.01
CA PRO A 132 -20.38 29.42 -25.09
C PRO A 132 -19.83 30.00 -26.42
N ALA A 133 -19.56 29.16 -27.37
CA ALA A 133 -19.30 29.57 -28.74
C ALA A 133 -20.43 29.12 -29.63
N SER A 134 -21.28 30.08 -29.92
CA SER A 134 -21.88 30.53 -31.17
C SER A 134 -22.17 29.49 -32.27
N LEU A 135 -23.45 29.43 -32.55
CA LEU A 135 -24.10 28.92 -33.78
C LEU A 135 -23.48 29.48 -35.06
N VAL A 136 -23.18 28.61 -36.03
CA VAL A 136 -23.38 28.92 -37.47
C VAL A 136 -23.93 27.67 -38.13
N ALA A 137 -25.08 27.88 -38.73
CA ALA A 137 -25.82 26.96 -39.60
C ALA A 137 -25.22 26.95 -41.03
N GLY A 138 -25.41 25.85 -41.75
CA GLY A 138 -25.11 25.74 -43.16
C GLY A 138 -25.04 24.28 -43.56
N GLN A 139 -26.11 23.68 -43.80
CA GLN A 139 -26.84 23.28 -45.02
C GLN A 139 -25.99 22.49 -46.06
N ALA A 140 -26.43 21.32 -46.32
CA ALA A 140 -26.77 20.64 -47.58
C ALA A 140 -26.12 19.26 -47.78
N ALA A 141 -26.93 18.24 -47.75
CA ALA A 141 -26.77 17.00 -48.54
C ALA A 141 -27.23 17.28 -50.01
N PRO A 142 -27.22 16.34 -50.96
CA PRO A 142 -26.97 14.91 -50.94
C PRO A 142 -26.22 14.37 -52.19
N SER A 143 -26.21 13.07 -52.30
CA SER A 143 -26.23 12.26 -53.56
C SER A 143 -25.05 11.30 -53.71
N ALA A 144 -25.31 10.07 -53.46
CA ALA A 144 -25.65 8.97 -54.37
C ALA A 144 -24.48 8.26 -55.07
N ALA A 145 -24.61 6.97 -54.98
CA ALA A 145 -24.23 5.93 -55.93
C ALA A 145 -22.98 5.11 -55.65
N ALA A 146 -23.24 3.89 -55.20
CA ALA A 146 -22.46 2.69 -55.55
C ALA A 146 -22.66 2.40 -57.06
N PRO A 147 -22.05 1.40 -57.75
CA PRO A 147 -21.58 0.13 -57.21
C PRO A 147 -20.39 -0.53 -57.98
N VAL A 148 -20.11 -1.78 -57.54
CA VAL A 148 -19.71 -3.01 -58.27
C VAL A 148 -18.27 -3.30 -58.62
N SER A 149 -17.97 -4.51 -58.24
CA SER A 149 -17.37 -5.67 -58.95
C SER A 149 -15.86 -5.75 -58.91
N ALA A 150 -15.39 -6.73 -58.25
CA ALA A 150 -15.20 -8.15 -58.59
C ALA A 150 -13.86 -8.46 -59.26
N VAL A 151 -13.26 -9.52 -58.76
CA VAL A 151 -12.55 -10.61 -59.49
C VAL A 151 -11.03 -10.59 -59.50
N SER A 152 -10.58 -11.61 -58.84
CA SER A 152 -9.53 -12.58 -59.19
C SER A 152 -8.09 -12.16 -59.50
N GLY A 153 -7.25 -12.88 -58.87
CA GLY A 153 -5.86 -13.13 -59.15
C GLY A 153 -5.18 -13.83 -57.97
#